data_0c8dac7c077fe216c75fd7d0b94f8fe4
#
_entry.id   0c8dac7c077fe216c75fd7d0b94f8fe4
#
_cell.length_a   1.000
_cell.length_b   1.000
_cell.length_c   1.000
_cell.angle_alpha   90.00
_cell.angle_beta   90.00
_cell.angle_gamma   90.00
#
_symmetry.space_group_name_H-M   'P 1'
#
loop_
_entity.id
_entity.type
_entity.pdbx_description
1 polymer ?
#
loop_
_entity_poly.entity_id
_entity_poly.type
_entity_poly.pdbx_seq_one_letter_code
_entity_poly.pdbx_strand_id
1 'polypeptide(L)'
;MSITLLDGVVKKNRARLIPFMLALYVLAFLDRSNVGFAKETYQIDTGLSNEAYALGAGIFFVVYAFLGVPANLLMRKFGARTWIGTTTLLWGFLSAAMAWADSEAKFLIIRTLLGAAEAGFFPGMIYLTSQWFPQRNRASIMGLFYMGAPLALTLGSPLSGALLEMHGFMGHPGWFWMFVIEGLLAIGAGIFTFFWLDDTPQQARFLSLEEKNALIRQLASEEEKKVTSRLADALRNGRVWQLAIIYLTIQVAVYGLIFFLPTQVAALLGTKVGFTASVVTAVPWVAALLGTWLIPRYSDRTGDRRNVAAVTLLAAGIGIGLSGLVSPVLAILALCVAAVGFIAVQPVFWTMPTQLLSGTALAAGIGFVNLFGAVGGFIAPILRVKAETLFASDAAGLLTLAGVAIIGSLIIFTLSVNRPVAQSGAAHH
;
A
#
# COMPACT_ATOMS: atom_id res chain seq x y z
N MET A 1 26.71 -26.00 -10.03
CA MET A 1 26.76 -24.68 -9.35
C MET A 1 26.23 -24.88 -7.94
N SER A 2 27.00 -24.58 -6.88
CA SER A 2 26.56 -24.90 -5.52
C SER A 2 25.39 -24.04 -5.12
N ILE A 3 24.29 -24.67 -4.68
CA ILE A 3 23.11 -24.02 -4.12
C ILE A 3 23.51 -23.02 -3.01
N THR A 4 24.55 -23.33 -2.27
CA THR A 4 25.12 -22.51 -1.20
C THR A 4 25.63 -21.12 -1.65
N LEU A 5 26.23 -20.97 -2.85
CA LEU A 5 26.70 -19.69 -3.36
C LEU A 5 25.54 -18.74 -3.67
N LEU A 6 24.53 -19.23 -4.39
CA LEU A 6 23.36 -18.42 -4.74
C LEU A 6 22.55 -18.01 -3.50
N ASP A 7 22.43 -18.89 -2.51
CA ASP A 7 21.75 -18.57 -1.25
C ASP A 7 22.53 -17.50 -0.46
N GLY A 8 23.88 -17.53 -0.50
CA GLY A 8 24.73 -16.47 0.03
C GLY A 8 24.47 -15.12 -0.64
N VAL A 9 24.38 -15.10 -1.98
CA VAL A 9 24.06 -13.88 -2.76
C VAL A 9 22.67 -13.34 -2.39
N VAL A 10 21.65 -14.20 -2.33
CA VAL A 10 20.30 -13.81 -1.92
C VAL A 10 20.29 -13.20 -0.52
N LYS A 11 21.06 -13.77 0.44
CA LYS A 11 21.18 -13.24 1.79
C LYS A 11 21.82 -11.84 1.79
N LYS A 12 22.88 -11.61 1.02
CA LYS A 12 23.53 -10.29 0.88
C LYS A 12 22.59 -9.27 0.25
N ASN A 13 21.94 -9.63 -0.85
CA ASN A 13 20.95 -8.76 -1.52
C ASN A 13 19.80 -8.42 -0.58
N ARG A 14 19.27 -9.39 0.17
CA ARG A 14 18.21 -9.18 1.15
C ARG A 14 18.64 -8.20 2.23
N ALA A 15 19.81 -8.39 2.84
CA ALA A 15 20.31 -7.52 3.91
C ALA A 15 20.53 -6.07 3.44
N ARG A 16 20.88 -5.87 2.16
CA ARG A 16 21.13 -4.55 1.60
C ARG A 16 19.86 -3.88 1.05
N LEU A 17 19.11 -4.59 0.23
CA LEU A 17 18.01 -3.97 -0.53
C LEU A 17 16.69 -3.88 0.26
N ILE A 18 16.38 -4.86 1.14
CA ILE A 18 15.11 -4.84 1.87
C ILE A 18 14.98 -3.64 2.82
N PRO A 19 15.97 -3.30 3.67
CA PRO A 19 15.86 -2.12 4.51
C PRO A 19 15.67 -0.82 3.71
N PHE A 20 16.38 -0.70 2.58
CA PHE A 20 16.24 0.43 1.66
C PHE A 20 14.83 0.50 1.03
N MET A 21 14.34 -0.62 0.47
CA MET A 21 13.00 -0.69 -0.11
C MET A 21 11.92 -0.40 0.93
N LEU A 22 12.07 -0.93 2.15
CA LEU A 22 11.15 -0.65 3.26
C LEU A 22 11.16 0.83 3.65
N ALA A 23 12.33 1.44 3.78
CA ALA A 23 12.45 2.85 4.12
C ALA A 23 11.73 3.74 3.09
N LEU A 24 11.94 3.50 1.79
CA LEU A 24 11.24 4.23 0.73
C LEU A 24 9.72 3.98 0.75
N TYR A 25 9.29 2.75 1.06
CA TYR A 25 7.86 2.43 1.13
C TYR A 25 7.19 3.08 2.34
N VAL A 26 7.90 3.12 3.48
CA VAL A 26 7.47 3.86 4.67
C VAL A 26 7.27 5.34 4.33
N LEU A 27 8.24 5.97 3.67
CA LEU A 27 8.14 7.38 3.26
C LEU A 27 6.98 7.62 2.28
N ALA A 28 6.78 6.74 1.29
CA ALA A 28 5.67 6.85 0.36
C ALA A 28 4.30 6.71 1.06
N PHE A 29 4.17 5.80 2.04
CA PHE A 29 2.94 5.67 2.81
C PHE A 29 2.73 6.81 3.81
N LEU A 30 3.81 7.34 4.37
CA LEU A 30 3.76 8.53 5.22
C LEU A 30 3.18 9.71 4.44
N ASP A 31 3.71 9.97 3.25
CA ASP A 31 3.23 11.02 2.34
C ASP A 31 1.75 10.85 1.94
N ARG A 32 1.31 9.61 1.71
CA ARG A 32 -0.12 9.34 1.41
C ARG A 32 -1.04 9.55 2.60
N SER A 33 -0.57 9.28 3.82
CA SER A 33 -1.40 9.33 5.04
C SER A 33 -1.38 10.68 5.74
N ASN A 34 -0.34 11.50 5.54
CA ASN A 34 -0.16 12.78 6.22
C ASN A 34 -1.34 13.75 6.01
N VAL A 35 -1.93 13.74 4.83
CA VAL A 35 -3.12 14.56 4.53
C VAL A 35 -4.30 14.21 5.46
N GLY A 36 -4.38 12.97 5.96
CA GLY A 36 -5.39 12.55 6.94
C GLY A 36 -5.14 13.15 8.33
N PHE A 37 -3.87 13.27 8.74
CA PHE A 37 -3.49 13.93 10.00
C PHE A 37 -3.69 15.45 9.92
N ALA A 38 -3.39 16.07 8.80
CA ALA A 38 -3.58 17.50 8.58
C ALA A 38 -5.06 17.90 8.47
N LYS A 39 -5.95 16.99 8.08
CA LYS A 39 -7.30 17.27 7.58
C LYS A 39 -8.02 18.38 8.37
N GLU A 40 -8.17 18.22 9.67
CA GLU A 40 -8.97 19.11 10.50
C GLU A 40 -8.41 20.54 10.53
N THR A 41 -7.13 20.68 10.91
CA THR A 41 -6.48 21.98 11.03
C THR A 41 -6.24 22.64 9.68
N TYR A 42 -5.89 21.84 8.67
CA TYR A 42 -5.69 22.32 7.31
C TYR A 42 -7.00 22.86 6.70
N GLN A 43 -8.13 22.18 6.91
CA GLN A 43 -9.45 22.65 6.43
C GLN A 43 -9.88 23.95 7.13
N ILE A 44 -9.64 24.07 8.44
CA ILE A 44 -9.94 25.29 9.19
C ILE A 44 -9.13 26.49 8.66
N ASP A 45 -7.84 26.29 8.42
CA ASP A 45 -6.93 27.37 8.03
C ASP A 45 -7.07 27.79 6.56
N THR A 46 -7.43 26.83 5.67
CA THR A 46 -7.49 27.08 4.22
C THR A 46 -8.91 27.22 3.67
N GLY A 47 -9.94 26.88 4.45
CA GLY A 47 -11.33 26.86 4.00
C GLY A 47 -11.64 25.70 3.05
N LEU A 48 -10.79 24.66 2.97
CA LEU A 48 -11.00 23.51 2.08
C LEU A 48 -12.26 22.74 2.47
N SER A 49 -13.18 22.54 1.51
CA SER A 49 -14.39 21.76 1.73
C SER A 49 -14.11 20.26 1.95
N ASN A 50 -15.06 19.55 2.57
CA ASN A 50 -14.96 18.09 2.72
C ASN A 50 -14.96 17.38 1.36
N GLU A 51 -15.73 17.89 0.40
CA GLU A 51 -15.81 17.38 -0.97
C GLU A 51 -14.49 17.56 -1.71
N ALA A 52 -13.85 18.73 -1.58
CA ALA A 52 -12.55 19.01 -2.19
C ALA A 52 -11.45 18.17 -1.54
N TYR A 53 -11.48 18.00 -0.22
CA TYR A 53 -10.60 17.09 0.48
C TYR A 53 -10.73 15.65 -0.03
N ALA A 54 -11.96 15.14 -0.12
CA ALA A 54 -12.22 13.78 -0.59
C ALA A 54 -11.77 13.59 -2.05
N LEU A 55 -12.03 14.58 -2.91
CA LEU A 55 -11.59 14.58 -4.30
C LEU A 55 -10.06 14.56 -4.38
N GLY A 56 -9.37 15.42 -3.63
CA GLY A 56 -7.90 15.50 -3.64
C GLY A 56 -7.22 14.27 -3.05
N ALA A 57 -7.80 13.66 -2.01
CA ALA A 57 -7.34 12.39 -1.47
C ALA A 57 -7.47 11.27 -2.51
N GLY A 58 -8.56 11.28 -3.30
CA GLY A 58 -8.83 10.26 -4.31
C GLY A 58 -8.10 10.48 -5.64
N ILE A 59 -8.00 11.73 -6.16
CA ILE A 59 -7.45 12.03 -7.49
C ILE A 59 -6.01 11.53 -7.67
N PHE A 60 -5.24 11.49 -6.59
CA PHE A 60 -3.94 10.87 -6.54
C PHE A 60 -3.93 9.47 -7.18
N PHE A 61 -4.90 8.62 -6.83
CA PHE A 61 -4.95 7.23 -7.31
C PHE A 61 -5.31 7.11 -8.78
N VAL A 62 -6.11 8.03 -9.32
CA VAL A 62 -6.45 8.04 -10.75
C VAL A 62 -5.19 8.22 -11.57
N VAL A 63 -4.42 9.25 -11.27
CA VAL A 63 -3.19 9.57 -12.01
C VAL A 63 -2.12 8.50 -11.77
N TYR A 64 -1.99 8.05 -10.53
CA TYR A 64 -1.12 6.93 -10.15
C TYR A 64 -1.39 5.68 -11.00
N ALA A 65 -2.67 5.32 -11.21
CA ALA A 65 -3.06 4.16 -11.99
C ALA A 65 -2.73 4.31 -13.49
N PHE A 66 -3.05 5.47 -14.08
CA PHE A 66 -2.81 5.72 -15.51
C PHE A 66 -1.32 5.79 -15.86
N LEU A 67 -0.51 6.38 -14.97
CA LEU A 67 0.92 6.56 -15.23
C LEU A 67 1.79 5.39 -14.78
N GLY A 68 1.25 4.41 -14.05
CA GLY A 68 2.04 3.26 -13.55
C GLY A 68 2.74 2.46 -14.65
N VAL A 69 2.06 2.21 -15.78
CA VAL A 69 2.64 1.48 -16.91
C VAL A 69 3.70 2.32 -17.65
N PRO A 70 3.42 3.57 -18.09
CA PRO A 70 4.44 4.45 -18.67
C PRO A 70 5.67 4.63 -17.76
N ALA A 71 5.45 4.84 -16.46
CA ALA A 71 6.51 5.01 -15.48
C ALA A 71 7.44 3.78 -15.41
N ASN A 72 6.88 2.57 -15.45
CA ASN A 72 7.67 1.34 -15.46
C ASN A 72 8.50 1.16 -16.75
N LEU A 73 7.98 1.58 -17.89
CA LEU A 73 8.71 1.59 -19.14
C LEU A 73 9.89 2.58 -19.11
N LEU A 74 9.67 3.77 -18.55
CA LEU A 74 10.71 4.77 -18.36
C LEU A 74 11.80 4.28 -17.39
N MET A 75 11.42 3.60 -16.31
CA MET A 75 12.38 2.99 -15.40
C MET A 75 13.31 1.97 -16.08
N ARG A 76 12.76 1.13 -16.98
CA ARG A 76 13.59 0.20 -17.76
C ARG A 76 14.59 0.92 -18.66
N LYS A 77 14.22 2.11 -19.17
CA LYS A 77 15.07 2.92 -20.06
C LYS A 77 16.17 3.65 -19.30
N PHE A 78 15.86 4.24 -18.14
CA PHE A 78 16.77 5.11 -17.38
C PHE A 78 17.54 4.40 -16.27
N GLY A 79 17.18 3.14 -15.94
CA GLY A 79 17.72 2.38 -14.83
C GLY A 79 16.99 2.64 -13.51
N ALA A 80 17.11 1.69 -12.59
CA ALA A 80 16.39 1.72 -11.31
C ALA A 80 16.87 2.87 -10.40
N ARG A 81 18.19 3.07 -10.32
CA ARG A 81 18.80 4.11 -9.49
C ARG A 81 18.33 5.50 -9.88
N THR A 82 18.47 5.83 -11.18
CA THR A 82 18.08 7.15 -11.70
C THR A 82 16.58 7.37 -11.55
N TRP A 83 15.78 6.37 -11.92
CA TRP A 83 14.32 6.49 -11.88
C TRP A 83 13.79 6.63 -10.46
N ILE A 84 14.14 5.70 -9.55
CA ILE A 84 13.68 5.72 -8.17
C ILE A 84 14.19 6.99 -7.47
N GLY A 85 15.46 7.35 -7.64
CA GLY A 85 16.02 8.56 -7.04
C GLY A 85 15.30 9.83 -7.51
N THR A 86 15.11 9.99 -8.83
CA THR A 86 14.43 11.17 -9.40
C THR A 86 12.97 11.25 -8.98
N THR A 87 12.22 10.14 -9.06
CA THR A 87 10.80 10.14 -8.67
C THR A 87 10.64 10.39 -7.17
N THR A 88 11.52 9.83 -6.32
CA THR A 88 11.53 10.07 -4.87
C THR A 88 11.81 11.54 -4.55
N LEU A 89 12.78 12.16 -5.23
CA LEU A 89 13.02 13.60 -5.11
C LEU A 89 11.80 14.41 -5.51
N LEU A 90 11.18 14.08 -6.65
CA LEU A 90 10.04 14.82 -7.18
C LEU A 90 8.84 14.74 -6.25
N TRP A 91 8.48 13.54 -5.74
CA TRP A 91 7.38 13.47 -4.79
C TRP A 91 7.73 14.16 -3.46
N GLY A 92 8.97 14.09 -2.99
CA GLY A 92 9.40 14.79 -1.78
C GLY A 92 9.24 16.31 -1.90
N PHE A 93 9.62 16.90 -3.05
CA PHE A 93 9.37 18.32 -3.33
C PHE A 93 7.88 18.66 -3.39
N LEU A 94 7.06 17.82 -4.03
CA LEU A 94 5.62 18.03 -4.12
C LEU A 94 4.93 17.85 -2.75
N SER A 95 5.38 16.90 -1.95
CA SER A 95 4.92 16.73 -0.57
C SER A 95 5.22 17.96 0.28
N ALA A 96 6.45 18.46 0.24
CA ALA A 96 6.80 19.71 0.90
C ALA A 96 5.96 20.89 0.37
N ALA A 97 5.70 20.94 -0.94
CA ALA A 97 4.92 22.01 -1.57
C ALA A 97 3.44 22.04 -1.09
N MET A 98 2.92 20.95 -0.52
CA MET A 98 1.61 20.93 0.15
C MET A 98 1.52 21.99 1.26
N ALA A 99 2.63 22.34 1.89
CA ALA A 99 2.68 23.38 2.91
C ALA A 99 2.23 24.78 2.39
N TRP A 100 2.29 25.01 1.09
CA TRP A 100 1.86 26.27 0.43
C TRP A 100 0.56 26.14 -0.36
N ALA A 101 -0.15 25.01 -0.19
CA ALA A 101 -1.44 24.81 -0.84
C ALA A 101 -2.57 25.48 -0.03
N ASP A 102 -2.70 26.77 -0.16
CA ASP A 102 -3.64 27.64 0.56
C ASP A 102 -5.04 27.75 -0.09
N SER A 103 -5.27 26.98 -1.15
CA SER A 103 -6.53 26.97 -1.89
C SER A 103 -6.87 25.58 -2.42
N GLU A 104 -8.15 25.34 -2.67
CA GLU A 104 -8.67 24.09 -3.24
C GLU A 104 -7.96 23.72 -4.55
N ALA A 105 -7.77 24.69 -5.44
CA ALA A 105 -7.11 24.46 -6.72
C ALA A 105 -5.65 24.00 -6.54
N LYS A 106 -4.88 24.66 -5.67
CA LYS A 106 -3.49 24.26 -5.37
C LYS A 106 -3.45 22.86 -4.74
N PHE A 107 -4.34 22.58 -3.79
CA PHE A 107 -4.46 21.27 -3.18
C PHE A 107 -4.67 20.17 -4.23
N LEU A 108 -5.67 20.34 -5.10
CA LEU A 108 -5.99 19.36 -6.15
C LEU A 108 -4.84 19.19 -7.15
N ILE A 109 -4.21 20.29 -7.58
CA ILE A 109 -3.07 20.25 -8.51
C ILE A 109 -1.89 19.46 -7.89
N ILE A 110 -1.50 19.79 -6.66
CA ILE A 110 -0.36 19.14 -6.02
C ILE A 110 -0.68 17.66 -5.76
N ARG A 111 -1.88 17.31 -5.30
CA ARG A 111 -2.31 15.93 -5.12
C ARG A 111 -2.29 15.12 -6.43
N THR A 112 -2.67 15.75 -7.55
CA THR A 112 -2.59 15.17 -8.90
C THR A 112 -1.15 14.90 -9.31
N LEU A 113 -0.27 15.89 -9.12
CA LEU A 113 1.15 15.78 -9.43
C LEU A 113 1.87 14.76 -8.54
N LEU A 114 1.50 14.66 -7.24
CA LEU A 114 2.00 13.62 -6.34
C LEU A 114 1.64 12.22 -6.84
N GLY A 115 0.38 12.02 -7.28
CA GLY A 115 -0.02 10.76 -7.90
C GLY A 115 0.83 10.40 -9.13
N ALA A 116 1.17 11.40 -9.95
CA ALA A 116 2.05 11.22 -11.10
C ALA A 116 3.49 10.87 -10.71
N ALA A 117 4.05 11.57 -9.72
CA ALA A 117 5.41 11.36 -9.25
C ALA A 117 5.62 9.97 -8.61
N GLU A 118 4.62 9.50 -7.85
CA GLU A 118 4.68 8.19 -7.20
C GLU A 118 4.28 7.00 -8.10
N ALA A 119 3.67 7.24 -9.27
CA ALA A 119 3.05 6.19 -10.09
C ALA A 119 4.01 5.04 -10.47
N GLY A 120 5.29 5.34 -10.64
CA GLY A 120 6.31 4.35 -10.97
C GLY A 120 6.94 3.63 -9.78
N PHE A 121 6.64 4.05 -8.55
CA PHE A 121 7.35 3.54 -7.38
C PHE A 121 7.06 2.06 -7.11
N PHE A 122 5.81 1.68 -6.90
CA PHE A 122 5.46 0.29 -6.58
C PHE A 122 5.79 -0.70 -7.72
N PRO A 123 5.41 -0.44 -8.98
CA PRO A 123 5.87 -1.25 -10.12
C PRO A 123 7.40 -1.28 -10.22
N GLY A 124 8.06 -0.18 -9.88
CA GLY A 124 9.51 -0.07 -9.83
C GLY A 124 10.14 -1.01 -8.80
N MET A 125 9.56 -1.15 -7.63
CA MET A 125 10.03 -2.09 -6.60
C MET A 125 9.85 -3.55 -7.02
N ILE A 126 8.77 -3.88 -7.73
CA ILE A 126 8.59 -5.21 -8.33
C ILE A 126 9.67 -5.47 -9.37
N TYR A 127 9.93 -4.50 -10.25
CA TYR A 127 10.99 -4.60 -11.26
C TYR A 127 12.37 -4.76 -10.61
N LEU A 128 12.72 -3.91 -9.63
CA LEU A 128 13.97 -4.02 -8.87
C LEU A 128 14.11 -5.41 -8.25
N THR A 129 13.06 -5.91 -7.60
CA THR A 129 13.05 -7.26 -7.02
C THR A 129 13.32 -8.33 -8.10
N SER A 130 12.77 -8.16 -9.29
CA SER A 130 12.98 -9.11 -10.39
C SER A 130 14.41 -9.11 -10.95
N GLN A 131 15.14 -8.01 -10.82
CA GLN A 131 16.53 -7.87 -11.26
C GLN A 131 17.54 -8.41 -10.23
N TRP A 132 17.19 -8.42 -8.95
CA TRP A 132 18.12 -8.74 -7.87
C TRP A 132 17.85 -10.07 -7.17
N PHE A 133 16.68 -10.70 -7.42
CA PHE A 133 16.31 -11.94 -6.75
C PHE A 133 15.80 -13.00 -7.74
N PRO A 134 16.25 -14.26 -7.60
CA PRO A 134 15.68 -15.39 -8.32
C PRO A 134 14.17 -15.53 -8.05
N GLN A 135 13.44 -16.07 -9.02
CA GLN A 135 11.96 -16.20 -8.97
C GLN A 135 11.48 -16.89 -7.70
N ARG A 136 12.18 -17.92 -7.23
CA ARG A 136 11.86 -18.66 -6.01
C ARG A 136 11.83 -17.79 -4.74
N ASN A 137 12.56 -16.67 -4.73
CA ASN A 137 12.70 -15.80 -3.57
C ASN A 137 11.79 -14.56 -3.63
N ARG A 138 11.30 -14.16 -4.82
CA ARG A 138 10.58 -12.88 -5.03
C ARG A 138 9.33 -12.75 -4.16
N ALA A 139 8.54 -13.82 -4.00
CA ALA A 139 7.34 -13.79 -3.17
C ALA A 139 7.65 -13.46 -1.70
N SER A 140 8.69 -14.07 -1.13
CA SER A 140 9.14 -13.79 0.25
C SER A 140 9.67 -12.36 0.40
N ILE A 141 10.40 -11.86 -0.60
CA ILE A 141 10.93 -10.48 -0.61
C ILE A 141 9.79 -9.47 -0.68
N MET A 142 8.82 -9.68 -1.58
CA MET A 142 7.65 -8.81 -1.69
C MET A 142 6.76 -8.87 -0.45
N GLY A 143 6.64 -10.03 0.20
CA GLY A 143 5.93 -10.14 1.48
C GLY A 143 6.54 -9.26 2.57
N LEU A 144 7.88 -9.22 2.66
CA LEU A 144 8.57 -8.29 3.58
C LEU A 144 8.36 -6.82 3.19
N PHE A 145 8.39 -6.51 1.89
CA PHE A 145 8.15 -5.16 1.40
C PHE A 145 6.74 -4.67 1.76
N TYR A 146 5.72 -5.51 1.63
CA TYR A 146 4.33 -5.18 1.99
C TYR A 146 4.14 -4.83 3.48
N MET A 147 5.00 -5.30 4.38
CA MET A 147 4.97 -4.90 5.79
C MET A 147 5.30 -3.41 5.99
N GLY A 148 5.86 -2.75 4.98
CA GLY A 148 6.17 -1.32 5.04
C GLY A 148 4.94 -0.43 5.23
N ALA A 149 3.77 -0.79 4.68
CA ALA A 149 2.55 0.00 4.81
C ALA A 149 2.05 0.10 6.27
N PRO A 150 1.76 -1.00 6.98
CA PRO A 150 1.37 -0.91 8.38
C PRO A 150 2.50 -0.38 9.28
N LEU A 151 3.77 -0.62 8.94
CA LEU A 151 4.91 -0.05 9.63
C LEU A 151 4.95 1.47 9.48
N ALA A 152 4.72 1.98 8.27
CA ALA A 152 4.65 3.42 8.00
C ALA A 152 3.55 4.09 8.82
N LEU A 153 2.36 3.50 8.87
CA LEU A 153 1.23 4.03 9.62
C LEU A 153 1.44 3.94 11.13
N THR A 154 2.13 2.89 11.61
CA THR A 154 2.49 2.74 13.04
C THR A 154 3.49 3.81 13.48
N LEU A 155 4.57 4.02 12.72
CA LEU A 155 5.62 4.99 13.05
C LEU A 155 5.24 6.41 12.64
N GLY A 156 4.53 6.54 11.52
CA GLY A 156 4.12 7.82 10.96
C GLY A 156 3.06 8.51 11.82
N SER A 157 2.13 7.76 12.41
CA SER A 157 1.08 8.38 13.23
C SER A 157 1.65 9.22 14.38
N PRO A 158 2.52 8.71 15.27
CA PRO A 158 3.14 9.54 16.31
C PRO A 158 4.04 10.66 15.73
N LEU A 159 4.74 10.39 14.63
CA LEU A 159 5.59 11.40 13.98
C LEU A 159 4.76 12.58 13.48
N SER A 160 3.74 12.31 12.66
CA SER A 160 2.84 13.36 12.13
C SER A 160 2.16 14.11 13.28
N GLY A 161 1.73 13.40 14.33
CA GLY A 161 1.16 14.03 15.53
C GLY A 161 2.13 14.97 16.24
N ALA A 162 3.39 14.57 16.41
CA ALA A 162 4.43 15.41 17.01
C ALA A 162 4.73 16.66 16.16
N LEU A 163 4.72 16.51 14.84
CA LEU A 163 4.92 17.62 13.92
C LEU A 163 3.75 18.62 13.94
N LEU A 164 2.53 18.15 14.14
CA LEU A 164 1.36 19.01 14.31
C LEU A 164 1.45 19.89 15.57
N GLU A 165 2.12 19.42 16.64
CA GLU A 165 2.37 20.23 17.84
C GLU A 165 3.33 21.42 17.62
N MET A 166 4.01 21.48 16.47
CA MET A 166 4.81 22.64 16.08
C MET A 166 3.97 23.86 15.65
N HIS A 167 2.67 23.84 15.93
CA HIS A 167 1.77 24.96 15.63
C HIS A 167 2.27 26.27 16.27
N GLY A 168 2.38 27.31 15.44
CA GLY A 168 2.92 28.62 15.86
C GLY A 168 4.43 28.75 15.73
N PHE A 169 5.18 27.67 15.51
CA PHE A 169 6.63 27.74 15.32
C PHE A 169 6.94 28.53 14.04
N MET A 170 7.77 29.56 14.15
CA MET A 170 8.10 30.51 13.07
C MET A 170 6.87 31.14 12.40
N GLY A 171 5.74 31.23 13.10
CA GLY A 171 4.50 31.83 12.58
C GLY A 171 3.68 30.91 11.66
N HIS A 172 4.02 29.64 11.55
CA HIS A 172 3.32 28.68 10.69
C HIS A 172 2.49 27.68 11.50
N PRO A 173 1.38 27.13 10.92
CA PRO A 173 0.60 26.08 11.54
C PRO A 173 1.36 24.74 11.56
N GLY A 174 0.97 23.82 12.45
CA GLY A 174 1.64 22.53 12.60
C GLY A 174 1.62 21.66 11.32
N TRP A 175 0.52 21.68 10.57
CA TRP A 175 0.41 20.95 9.29
C TRP A 175 1.42 21.45 8.24
N PHE A 176 1.81 22.73 8.27
CA PHE A 176 2.87 23.26 7.42
C PHE A 176 4.19 22.53 7.67
N TRP A 177 4.59 22.45 8.95
CA TRP A 177 5.82 21.77 9.34
C TRP A 177 5.79 20.27 9.05
N MET A 178 4.64 19.65 9.23
CA MET A 178 4.46 18.22 8.91
C MET A 178 4.75 17.98 7.42
N PHE A 179 4.12 18.70 6.50
CA PHE A 179 4.37 18.54 5.06
C PHE A 179 5.82 18.86 4.68
N VAL A 180 6.40 19.93 5.22
CA VAL A 180 7.79 20.32 4.93
C VAL A 180 8.76 19.24 5.41
N ILE A 181 8.66 18.79 6.65
CA ILE A 181 9.63 17.85 7.24
C ILE A 181 9.49 16.48 6.60
N GLU A 182 8.28 15.97 6.43
CA GLU A 182 8.06 14.66 5.78
C GLU A 182 8.51 14.69 4.31
N GLY A 183 8.25 15.79 3.60
CA GLY A 183 8.77 16.00 2.25
C GLY A 183 10.30 16.05 2.20
N LEU A 184 10.95 16.72 3.15
CA LEU A 184 12.41 16.75 3.24
C LEU A 184 13.02 15.39 3.54
N LEU A 185 12.35 14.54 4.33
CA LEU A 185 12.77 13.14 4.53
C LEU A 185 12.76 12.38 3.21
N ALA A 186 11.73 12.54 2.39
CA ALA A 186 11.64 11.93 1.07
C ALA A 186 12.72 12.47 0.11
N ILE A 187 12.99 13.80 0.11
CA ILE A 187 14.07 14.40 -0.66
C ILE A 187 15.42 13.79 -0.25
N GLY A 188 15.69 13.71 1.05
CA GLY A 188 16.92 13.08 1.57
C GLY A 188 17.08 11.63 1.13
N ALA A 189 15.98 10.83 1.14
CA ALA A 189 15.98 9.46 0.67
C ALA A 189 16.18 9.38 -0.85
N GLY A 190 15.63 10.31 -1.63
CA GLY A 190 15.87 10.42 -3.06
C GLY A 190 17.35 10.68 -3.38
N ILE A 191 17.97 11.64 -2.69
CA ILE A 191 19.41 11.91 -2.80
C ILE A 191 20.21 10.68 -2.41
N PHE A 192 19.90 10.04 -1.27
CA PHE A 192 20.57 8.84 -0.81
C PHE A 192 20.50 7.70 -1.84
N THR A 193 19.39 7.57 -2.55
CA THR A 193 19.20 6.54 -3.60
C THR A 193 20.28 6.60 -4.66
N PHE A 194 20.68 7.79 -5.11
CA PHE A 194 21.73 7.95 -6.15
C PHE A 194 23.10 7.44 -5.70
N PHE A 195 23.39 7.44 -4.41
CA PHE A 195 24.67 6.95 -3.88
C PHE A 195 24.62 5.48 -3.44
N TRP A 196 23.47 5.02 -2.99
CA TRP A 196 23.31 3.70 -2.38
C TRP A 196 22.92 2.60 -3.33
N LEU A 197 22.01 2.87 -4.29
CA LEU A 197 21.44 1.87 -5.18
C LEU A 197 22.36 1.65 -6.40
N ASP A 198 22.69 0.40 -6.67
CA ASP A 198 23.31 -0.01 -7.92
C ASP A 198 22.20 -0.43 -8.91
N ASP A 199 22.33 -0.08 -10.21
CA ASP A 199 21.26 -0.32 -11.19
C ASP A 199 21.03 -1.80 -11.47
N THR A 200 22.14 -2.55 -11.58
CA THR A 200 22.10 -3.97 -11.98
C THR A 200 23.08 -4.81 -11.17
N PRO A 201 22.89 -6.13 -11.08
CA PRO A 201 23.85 -7.03 -10.43
C PRO A 201 25.28 -6.93 -11.00
N GLN A 202 25.41 -6.60 -12.28
CA GLN A 202 26.74 -6.40 -12.92
C GLN A 202 27.52 -5.27 -12.25
N GLN A 203 26.83 -4.21 -11.89
CA GLN A 203 27.39 -3.00 -11.29
C GLN A 203 27.49 -3.08 -9.75
N ALA A 204 26.99 -4.17 -9.12
CA ALA A 204 26.94 -4.32 -7.68
C ALA A 204 28.33 -4.18 -7.06
N ARG A 205 28.52 -3.17 -6.21
CA ARG A 205 29.79 -2.91 -5.51
C ARG A 205 30.06 -3.85 -4.34
N PHE A 206 29.04 -4.57 -3.87
CA PHE A 206 29.07 -5.43 -2.67
C PHE A 206 29.08 -6.93 -2.99
N LEU A 207 29.05 -7.33 -4.26
CA LEU A 207 29.13 -8.72 -4.72
C LEU A 207 30.49 -8.99 -5.39
N SER A 208 31.04 -10.18 -5.14
CA SER A 208 32.23 -10.66 -5.87
C SER A 208 31.89 -10.98 -7.34
N LEU A 209 32.91 -11.09 -8.19
CA LEU A 209 32.71 -11.43 -9.60
C LEU A 209 32.00 -12.78 -9.78
N GLU A 210 32.35 -13.78 -8.96
CA GLU A 210 31.72 -15.09 -8.98
C GLU A 210 30.25 -15.02 -8.60
N GLU A 211 29.92 -14.26 -7.52
CA GLU A 211 28.55 -14.03 -7.08
C GLU A 211 27.70 -13.32 -8.13
N LYS A 212 28.24 -12.28 -8.79
CA LYS A 212 27.58 -11.58 -9.89
C LYS A 212 27.25 -12.54 -11.02
N ASN A 213 28.27 -13.30 -11.48
CA ASN A 213 28.09 -14.24 -12.60
C ASN A 213 27.09 -15.36 -12.24
N ALA A 214 27.06 -15.82 -10.99
CA ALA A 214 26.09 -16.80 -10.53
C ALA A 214 24.66 -16.28 -10.59
N LEU A 215 24.44 -15.07 -10.07
CA LEU A 215 23.13 -14.42 -10.09
C LEU A 215 22.65 -14.12 -11.51
N ILE A 216 23.50 -13.54 -12.37
CA ILE A 216 23.17 -13.19 -13.74
C ILE A 216 22.76 -14.43 -14.55
N ARG A 217 23.52 -15.53 -14.45
CA ARG A 217 23.19 -16.79 -15.12
C ARG A 217 21.83 -17.33 -14.66
N GLN A 218 21.55 -17.27 -13.37
CA GLN A 218 20.25 -17.71 -12.82
C GLN A 218 19.10 -16.85 -13.37
N LEU A 219 19.24 -15.53 -13.36
CA LEU A 219 18.19 -14.62 -13.85
C LEU A 219 17.96 -14.78 -15.36
N ALA A 220 19.03 -14.94 -16.15
CA ALA A 220 18.92 -15.18 -17.61
C ALA A 220 18.16 -16.48 -17.92
N SER A 221 18.43 -17.56 -17.20
CA SER A 221 17.70 -18.84 -17.37
C SER A 221 16.21 -18.77 -17.03
N GLU A 222 15.82 -17.81 -16.18
CA GLU A 222 14.42 -17.56 -15.82
C GLU A 222 13.71 -16.69 -16.87
N GLU A 223 14.42 -15.82 -17.56
CA GLU A 223 13.87 -14.89 -18.55
C GLU A 223 13.40 -15.63 -19.82
N GLU A 224 14.13 -16.65 -20.25
CA GLU A 224 13.79 -17.49 -21.41
C GLU A 224 12.44 -18.23 -21.24
N LYS A 225 11.94 -18.39 -20.00
CA LYS A 225 10.69 -19.08 -19.68
C LYS A 225 9.47 -18.18 -19.60
N LYS A 226 9.59 -16.88 -19.85
CA LYS A 226 8.47 -15.94 -19.75
C LYS A 226 7.48 -16.12 -20.89
N VAL A 227 6.20 -16.29 -20.54
CA VAL A 227 5.09 -16.29 -21.51
C VAL A 227 4.62 -14.86 -21.73
N THR A 228 4.49 -14.47 -23.01
CA THR A 228 3.94 -13.15 -23.37
C THR A 228 2.47 -13.08 -22.99
N SER A 229 2.07 -12.11 -22.16
CA SER A 229 0.69 -11.90 -21.74
C SER A 229 -0.02 -10.87 -22.61
N ARG A 230 -1.31 -11.11 -22.94
CA ARG A 230 -2.15 -10.16 -23.67
C ARG A 230 -3.28 -9.66 -22.77
N LEU A 231 -3.49 -8.35 -22.74
CA LEU A 231 -4.56 -7.73 -21.94
C LEU A 231 -5.95 -8.24 -22.36
N ALA A 232 -6.16 -8.49 -23.66
CA ALA A 232 -7.41 -9.03 -24.17
C ALA A 232 -7.78 -10.39 -23.55
N ASP A 233 -6.80 -11.26 -23.27
CA ASP A 233 -7.04 -12.56 -22.64
C ASP A 233 -7.49 -12.40 -21.19
N ALA A 234 -6.94 -11.41 -20.49
CA ALA A 234 -7.37 -11.07 -19.13
C ALA A 234 -8.81 -10.53 -19.11
N LEU A 235 -9.15 -9.61 -20.00
CA LEU A 235 -10.48 -9.00 -20.07
C LEU A 235 -11.60 -9.97 -20.42
N ARG A 236 -11.30 -11.06 -21.13
CA ARG A 236 -12.25 -12.14 -21.45
C ARG A 236 -12.47 -13.12 -20.30
N ASN A 237 -11.63 -13.09 -19.29
CA ASN A 237 -11.69 -14.03 -18.18
C ASN A 237 -12.54 -13.49 -17.03
N GLY A 238 -13.74 -14.06 -16.79
CA GLY A 238 -14.64 -13.63 -15.72
C GLY A 238 -14.03 -13.69 -14.31
N ARG A 239 -13.04 -14.58 -14.07
CA ARG A 239 -12.32 -14.64 -12.79
C ARG A 239 -11.43 -13.43 -12.55
N VAL A 240 -10.89 -12.82 -13.61
CA VAL A 240 -10.12 -11.57 -13.53
C VAL A 240 -11.02 -10.43 -13.05
N TRP A 241 -12.23 -10.32 -13.60
CA TRP A 241 -13.22 -9.34 -13.17
C TRP A 241 -13.66 -9.54 -11.71
N GLN A 242 -13.89 -10.79 -11.32
CA GLN A 242 -14.24 -11.12 -9.94
C GLN A 242 -13.12 -10.70 -8.96
N LEU A 243 -11.87 -11.02 -9.28
CA LEU A 243 -10.71 -10.59 -8.48
C LEU A 243 -10.56 -9.07 -8.48
N ALA A 244 -10.80 -8.40 -9.60
CA ALA A 244 -10.73 -6.94 -9.71
C ALA A 244 -11.77 -6.26 -8.80
N ILE A 245 -13.01 -6.73 -8.80
CA ILE A 245 -14.08 -6.21 -7.92
C ILE A 245 -13.73 -6.47 -6.44
N ILE A 246 -13.24 -7.66 -6.09
CA ILE A 246 -12.80 -7.95 -4.72
C ILE A 246 -11.70 -6.97 -4.29
N TYR A 247 -10.69 -6.76 -5.12
CA TYR A 247 -9.59 -5.87 -4.77
C TYR A 247 -10.03 -4.40 -4.67
N LEU A 248 -10.97 -3.97 -5.52
CA LEU A 248 -11.61 -2.68 -5.40
C LEU A 248 -12.26 -2.53 -4.01
N THR A 249 -13.07 -3.50 -3.56
CA THR A 249 -13.74 -3.42 -2.25
C THR A 249 -12.75 -3.41 -1.08
N ILE A 250 -11.64 -4.16 -1.18
CA ILE A 250 -10.57 -4.12 -0.19
C ILE A 250 -9.98 -2.71 -0.12
N GLN A 251 -9.66 -2.10 -1.25
CA GLN A 251 -9.04 -0.78 -1.29
C GLN A 251 -10.00 0.35 -0.89
N VAL A 252 -11.30 0.19 -1.12
CA VAL A 252 -12.32 1.10 -0.57
C VAL A 252 -12.30 1.06 0.96
N ALA A 253 -12.24 -0.11 1.58
CA ALA A 253 -12.13 -0.23 3.04
C ALA A 253 -10.82 0.38 3.57
N VAL A 254 -9.69 0.11 2.91
CA VAL A 254 -8.36 0.61 3.28
C VAL A 254 -8.33 2.14 3.27
N TYR A 255 -8.58 2.76 2.13
CA TYR A 255 -8.41 4.21 1.97
C TYR A 255 -9.57 5.01 2.52
N GLY A 256 -10.76 4.43 2.60
CA GLY A 256 -11.90 5.02 3.31
C GLY A 256 -11.67 5.17 4.81
N LEU A 257 -10.76 4.36 5.39
CA LEU A 257 -10.38 4.49 6.80
C LEU A 257 -9.08 5.29 6.97
N ILE A 258 -8.03 5.00 6.21
CA ILE A 258 -6.70 5.65 6.37
C ILE A 258 -6.79 7.17 6.41
N PHE A 259 -7.51 7.79 5.47
CA PHE A 259 -7.59 9.25 5.36
C PHE A 259 -8.40 9.94 6.45
N PHE A 260 -9.20 9.19 7.21
CA PHE A 260 -10.10 9.75 8.22
C PHE A 260 -9.85 9.20 9.62
N LEU A 261 -8.97 8.20 9.76
CA LEU A 261 -8.73 7.55 11.06
C LEU A 261 -8.20 8.53 12.12
N PRO A 262 -7.27 9.46 11.82
CA PRO A 262 -6.80 10.41 12.83
C PRO A 262 -7.90 11.30 13.37
N THR A 263 -8.76 11.85 12.50
CA THR A 263 -9.90 12.69 12.90
C THR A 263 -10.96 11.89 13.65
N GLN A 264 -11.22 10.64 13.24
CA GLN A 264 -12.14 9.75 13.92
C GLN A 264 -11.66 9.40 15.34
N VAL A 265 -10.38 9.07 15.51
CA VAL A 265 -9.80 8.78 16.82
C VAL A 265 -9.81 10.04 17.70
N ALA A 266 -9.48 11.20 17.15
CA ALA A 266 -9.55 12.46 17.88
C ALA A 266 -10.96 12.74 18.39
N ALA A 267 -11.99 12.56 17.56
CA ALA A 267 -13.39 12.70 17.95
C ALA A 267 -13.80 11.70 19.04
N LEU A 268 -13.37 10.44 18.97
CA LEU A 268 -13.61 9.42 20.01
C LEU A 268 -12.98 9.79 21.36
N LEU A 269 -11.84 10.47 21.33
CA LEU A 269 -11.15 10.95 22.54
C LEU A 269 -11.66 12.31 23.05
N GLY A 270 -12.55 12.98 22.30
CA GLY A 270 -13.01 14.33 22.60
C GLY A 270 -11.90 15.38 22.50
N THR A 271 -10.90 15.16 21.63
CA THR A 271 -9.74 16.04 21.45
C THR A 271 -9.58 16.45 19.97
N LYS A 272 -8.65 17.36 19.70
CA LYS A 272 -8.21 17.67 18.34
C LYS A 272 -7.16 16.66 17.88
N VAL A 273 -6.95 16.58 16.57
CA VAL A 273 -5.84 15.80 16.01
C VAL A 273 -4.52 16.46 16.42
N GLY A 274 -3.76 15.78 17.27
CA GLY A 274 -2.47 16.19 17.79
C GLY A 274 -1.70 14.95 18.24
N PHE A 275 -0.65 15.09 19.04
CA PHE A 275 0.22 13.98 19.43
C PHE A 275 -0.55 12.83 20.11
N THR A 276 -1.38 13.13 21.12
CA THR A 276 -2.15 12.11 21.87
C THR A 276 -3.07 11.31 20.97
N ALA A 277 -3.89 11.97 20.15
CA ALA A 277 -4.80 11.29 19.22
C ALA A 277 -4.01 10.48 18.19
N SER A 278 -2.88 10.97 17.72
CA SER A 278 -2.03 10.31 16.76
C SER A 278 -1.34 9.06 17.33
N VAL A 279 -0.90 9.08 18.59
CA VAL A 279 -0.37 7.89 19.27
C VAL A 279 -1.46 6.81 19.40
N VAL A 280 -2.69 7.20 19.76
CA VAL A 280 -3.82 6.25 19.80
C VAL A 280 -4.17 5.75 18.40
N THR A 281 -4.07 6.60 17.38
CA THR A 281 -4.24 6.20 15.96
C THR A 281 -3.22 5.14 15.54
N ALA A 282 -2.04 5.07 16.14
CA ALA A 282 -1.06 4.03 15.87
C ALA A 282 -1.49 2.64 16.35
N VAL A 283 -2.37 2.53 17.37
CA VAL A 283 -2.78 1.25 17.96
C VAL A 283 -3.42 0.29 16.94
N PRO A 284 -4.41 0.69 16.12
CA PRO A 284 -4.92 -0.13 15.03
C PRO A 284 -3.84 -0.59 14.04
N TRP A 285 -2.84 0.24 13.77
CA TRP A 285 -1.77 -0.11 12.83
C TRP A 285 -0.77 -1.11 13.41
N VAL A 286 -0.48 -1.04 14.72
CA VAL A 286 0.28 -2.08 15.43
C VAL A 286 -0.46 -3.41 15.35
N ALA A 287 -1.76 -3.42 15.59
CA ALA A 287 -2.59 -4.61 15.44
C ALA A 287 -2.54 -5.14 13.98
N ALA A 288 -2.64 -4.26 12.99
CA ALA A 288 -2.54 -4.62 11.58
C ALA A 288 -1.17 -5.23 11.22
N LEU A 289 -0.08 -4.69 11.78
CA LEU A 289 1.27 -5.22 11.58
C LEU A 289 1.37 -6.67 12.09
N LEU A 290 0.85 -6.94 13.29
CA LEU A 290 0.77 -8.31 13.84
C LEU A 290 -0.13 -9.22 13.00
N GLY A 291 -1.29 -8.73 12.57
CA GLY A 291 -2.21 -9.45 11.71
C GLY A 291 -1.60 -9.83 10.36
N THR A 292 -0.85 -8.91 9.75
CA THR A 292 -0.14 -9.16 8.48
C THR A 292 0.96 -10.23 8.62
N TRP A 293 1.47 -10.43 9.81
CA TRP A 293 2.41 -11.51 10.08
C TRP A 293 1.72 -12.85 10.39
N LEU A 294 0.61 -12.84 11.12
CA LEU A 294 -0.07 -14.07 11.61
C LEU A 294 -1.02 -14.68 10.58
N ILE A 295 -1.89 -13.87 9.95
CA ILE A 295 -2.98 -14.35 9.10
C ILE A 295 -2.49 -15.04 7.83
N PRO A 296 -1.49 -14.51 7.09
CA PRO A 296 -0.95 -15.23 5.94
C PRO A 296 -0.30 -16.57 6.31
N ARG A 297 0.40 -16.63 7.47
CA ARG A 297 0.97 -17.88 7.97
C ARG A 297 -0.09 -18.93 8.32
N TYR A 298 -1.18 -18.50 8.92
CA TYR A 298 -2.32 -19.36 9.17
C TYR A 298 -2.92 -19.87 7.86
N SER A 299 -3.12 -18.98 6.88
CA SER A 299 -3.58 -19.34 5.53
C SER A 299 -2.65 -20.32 4.82
N ASP A 300 -1.33 -20.16 4.97
CA ASP A 300 -0.34 -21.07 4.38
C ASP A 300 -0.38 -22.46 5.03
N ARG A 301 -0.54 -22.51 6.36
CA ARG A 301 -0.62 -23.79 7.11
C ARG A 301 -1.89 -24.58 6.81
N THR A 302 -3.01 -23.89 6.66
CA THR A 302 -4.31 -24.54 6.41
C THR A 302 -4.55 -24.83 4.92
N GLY A 303 -3.84 -24.14 4.03
CA GLY A 303 -4.09 -24.15 2.58
C GLY A 303 -5.40 -23.49 2.17
N ASP A 304 -6.21 -23.00 3.12
CA ASP A 304 -7.53 -22.42 2.88
C ASP A 304 -7.46 -20.90 2.68
N ARG A 305 -6.96 -20.48 1.52
CA ARG A 305 -6.78 -19.06 1.19
C ARG A 305 -8.10 -18.30 1.04
N ARG A 306 -9.10 -18.96 0.43
CA ARG A 306 -10.41 -18.36 0.17
C ARG A 306 -11.14 -17.99 1.47
N ASN A 307 -11.35 -18.97 2.35
CA ASN A 307 -12.13 -18.74 3.57
C ASN A 307 -11.37 -17.79 4.53
N VAL A 308 -10.03 -17.92 4.62
CA VAL A 308 -9.21 -16.99 5.41
C VAL A 308 -9.36 -15.56 4.89
N ALA A 309 -9.25 -15.33 3.59
CA ALA A 309 -9.42 -13.99 3.02
C ALA A 309 -10.85 -13.46 3.23
N ALA A 310 -11.86 -14.29 3.01
CA ALA A 310 -13.26 -13.89 3.18
C ALA A 310 -13.58 -13.50 4.63
N VAL A 311 -13.23 -14.37 5.59
CA VAL A 311 -13.45 -14.10 7.02
C VAL A 311 -12.67 -12.89 7.50
N THR A 312 -11.42 -12.71 7.01
CA THR A 312 -10.59 -11.57 7.35
C THR A 312 -11.20 -10.26 6.85
N LEU A 313 -11.72 -10.22 5.61
CA LEU A 313 -12.38 -9.03 5.06
C LEU A 313 -13.77 -8.79 5.71
N LEU A 314 -14.48 -9.86 6.09
CA LEU A 314 -15.74 -9.75 6.84
C LEU A 314 -15.48 -9.09 8.21
N ALA A 315 -14.46 -9.54 8.91
CA ALA A 315 -14.05 -8.94 10.18
C ALA A 315 -13.69 -7.45 10.02
N ALA A 316 -13.03 -7.09 8.90
CA ALA A 316 -12.78 -5.68 8.59
C ALA A 316 -14.08 -4.88 8.46
N GLY A 317 -15.05 -5.37 7.69
CA GLY A 317 -16.35 -4.70 7.52
C GLY A 317 -17.10 -4.55 8.83
N ILE A 318 -17.17 -5.60 9.64
CA ILE A 318 -17.80 -5.56 10.97
C ILE A 318 -17.08 -4.55 11.87
N GLY A 319 -15.74 -4.58 11.91
CA GLY A 319 -14.94 -3.64 12.71
C GLY A 319 -15.17 -2.18 12.31
N ILE A 320 -15.19 -1.88 11.00
CA ILE A 320 -15.48 -0.53 10.50
C ILE A 320 -16.88 -0.10 10.93
N GLY A 321 -17.90 -0.92 10.72
CA GLY A 321 -19.29 -0.58 11.06
C GLY A 321 -19.49 -0.37 12.56
N LEU A 322 -18.97 -1.26 13.38
CA LEU A 322 -19.07 -1.15 14.84
C LEU A 322 -18.36 0.09 15.38
N SER A 323 -17.24 0.52 14.77
CA SER A 323 -16.48 1.67 15.26
C SER A 323 -17.29 2.98 15.31
N GLY A 324 -18.36 3.08 14.51
CA GLY A 324 -19.25 4.25 14.50
C GLY A 324 -20.45 4.14 15.44
N LEU A 325 -20.65 3.00 16.12
CA LEU A 325 -21.89 2.70 16.85
C LEU A 325 -21.68 2.41 18.34
N VAL A 326 -20.44 2.21 18.79
CA VAL A 326 -20.12 1.77 20.16
C VAL A 326 -19.37 2.85 20.95
N SER A 327 -19.16 2.63 22.24
CA SER A 327 -18.40 3.54 23.09
C SER A 327 -16.95 3.70 22.63
N PRO A 328 -16.26 4.81 22.96
CA PRO A 328 -14.93 5.13 22.41
C PRO A 328 -13.90 4.02 22.54
N VAL A 329 -13.82 3.36 23.70
CA VAL A 329 -12.86 2.25 23.92
C VAL A 329 -13.17 1.06 23.01
N LEU A 330 -14.44 0.67 22.90
CA LEU A 330 -14.88 -0.41 22.02
C LEU A 330 -14.71 -0.04 20.55
N ALA A 331 -14.88 1.25 20.19
CA ALA A 331 -14.63 1.75 18.85
C ALA A 331 -13.16 1.60 18.45
N ILE A 332 -12.20 1.91 19.33
CA ILE A 332 -10.77 1.70 19.07
C ILE A 332 -10.46 0.22 18.90
N LEU A 333 -11.04 -0.66 19.70
CA LEU A 333 -10.87 -2.12 19.52
C LEU A 333 -11.49 -2.59 18.19
N ALA A 334 -12.65 -2.08 17.81
CA ALA A 334 -13.27 -2.36 16.52
C ALA A 334 -12.39 -1.87 15.34
N LEU A 335 -11.75 -0.69 15.48
CA LEU A 335 -10.78 -0.19 14.52
C LEU A 335 -9.53 -1.05 14.43
N CYS A 336 -9.08 -1.67 15.54
CA CYS A 336 -8.00 -2.66 15.49
C CYS A 336 -8.40 -3.88 14.65
N VAL A 337 -9.60 -4.41 14.85
CA VAL A 337 -10.14 -5.53 14.05
C VAL A 337 -10.27 -5.13 12.59
N ALA A 338 -10.76 -3.92 12.31
CA ALA A 338 -10.86 -3.37 10.97
C ALA A 338 -9.48 -3.32 10.28
N ALA A 339 -8.49 -2.71 10.95
CA ALA A 339 -7.15 -2.53 10.41
C ALA A 339 -6.45 -3.87 10.14
N VAL A 340 -6.54 -4.82 11.08
CA VAL A 340 -6.07 -6.20 10.87
C VAL A 340 -6.74 -6.79 9.64
N GLY A 341 -8.05 -6.65 9.52
CA GLY A 341 -8.84 -7.28 8.47
C GLY A 341 -8.44 -6.80 7.08
N PHE A 342 -8.48 -5.50 6.81
CA PHE A 342 -8.24 -4.98 5.46
C PHE A 342 -6.74 -4.90 5.07
N ILE A 343 -5.80 -4.91 6.03
CA ILE A 343 -4.38 -4.99 5.71
C ILE A 343 -3.94 -6.45 5.52
N ALA A 344 -4.30 -7.33 6.45
CA ALA A 344 -3.83 -8.73 6.40
C ALA A 344 -4.53 -9.58 5.31
N VAL A 345 -5.70 -9.17 4.83
CA VAL A 345 -6.33 -9.83 3.67
C VAL A 345 -5.51 -9.68 2.39
N GLN A 346 -4.77 -8.59 2.21
CA GLN A 346 -4.08 -8.28 0.96
C GLN A 346 -3.02 -9.33 0.58
N PRO A 347 -2.05 -9.71 1.45
CA PRO A 347 -1.09 -10.74 1.10
C PRO A 347 -1.74 -12.10 0.84
N VAL A 348 -2.85 -12.45 1.52
CA VAL A 348 -3.62 -13.67 1.23
C VAL A 348 -4.30 -13.56 -0.12
N PHE A 349 -4.96 -12.43 -0.41
CA PHE A 349 -5.64 -12.16 -1.68
C PHE A 349 -4.66 -12.29 -2.87
N TRP A 350 -3.46 -11.69 -2.80
CA TRP A 350 -2.51 -11.72 -3.90
C TRP A 350 -1.95 -13.11 -4.24
N THR A 351 -2.20 -14.11 -3.41
CA THR A 351 -1.92 -15.50 -3.78
C THR A 351 -2.99 -16.12 -4.67
N MET A 352 -4.21 -15.58 -4.69
CA MET A 352 -5.33 -16.15 -5.48
C MET A 352 -5.17 -15.96 -7.00
N PRO A 353 -4.72 -14.80 -7.53
CA PRO A 353 -4.49 -14.66 -8.96
C PRO A 353 -3.58 -15.75 -9.53
N THR A 354 -2.53 -16.14 -8.80
CA THR A 354 -1.59 -17.18 -9.25
C THR A 354 -2.18 -18.60 -9.23
N GLN A 355 -3.24 -18.82 -8.45
CA GLN A 355 -3.95 -20.09 -8.38
C GLN A 355 -5.11 -20.19 -9.40
N LEU A 356 -5.73 -19.04 -9.70
CA LEU A 356 -6.92 -18.98 -10.55
C LEU A 356 -6.62 -18.65 -12.00
N LEU A 357 -5.48 -18.04 -12.27
CA LEU A 357 -5.05 -17.59 -13.60
C LEU A 357 -3.76 -18.28 -14.02
N SER A 358 -3.63 -18.56 -15.29
CA SER A 358 -2.44 -19.18 -15.89
C SER A 358 -2.09 -18.53 -17.22
N GLY A 359 -0.87 -18.78 -17.68
CA GLY A 359 -0.40 -18.36 -18.99
C GLY A 359 -0.49 -16.83 -19.21
N THR A 360 -1.02 -16.45 -20.36
CA THR A 360 -1.11 -15.05 -20.81
C THR A 360 -2.06 -14.19 -19.98
N ALA A 361 -3.06 -14.80 -19.31
CA ALA A 361 -4.02 -14.08 -18.50
C ALA A 361 -3.48 -13.64 -17.11
N LEU A 362 -2.42 -14.28 -16.62
CA LEU A 362 -1.93 -14.02 -15.25
C LEU A 362 -1.33 -12.62 -15.08
N ALA A 363 -0.33 -12.26 -15.88
CA ALA A 363 0.37 -10.99 -15.71
C ALA A 363 -0.51 -9.79 -16.06
N ALA A 364 -1.30 -9.89 -17.15
CA ALA A 364 -2.26 -8.87 -17.53
C ALA A 364 -3.40 -8.77 -16.51
N GLY A 365 -3.86 -9.91 -15.97
CA GLY A 365 -4.88 -9.97 -14.92
C GLY A 365 -4.44 -9.29 -13.62
N ILE A 366 -3.20 -9.52 -13.16
CA ILE A 366 -2.63 -8.83 -12.00
C ILE A 366 -2.63 -7.31 -12.21
N GLY A 367 -2.20 -6.83 -13.39
CA GLY A 367 -2.21 -5.41 -13.72
C GLY A 367 -3.62 -4.82 -13.71
N PHE A 368 -4.60 -5.53 -14.28
CA PHE A 368 -6.00 -5.13 -14.30
C PHE A 368 -6.63 -5.09 -12.90
N VAL A 369 -6.37 -6.11 -12.08
CA VAL A 369 -6.81 -6.14 -10.67
C VAL A 369 -6.23 -4.95 -9.90
N ASN A 370 -4.96 -4.62 -10.09
CA ASN A 370 -4.32 -3.49 -9.44
C ASN A 370 -4.92 -2.13 -9.87
N LEU A 371 -5.29 -2.00 -11.15
CA LEU A 371 -6.01 -0.83 -11.64
C LEU A 371 -7.34 -0.61 -10.89
N PHE A 372 -8.11 -1.69 -10.68
CA PHE A 372 -9.35 -1.63 -9.90
C PHE A 372 -9.10 -1.28 -8.44
N GLY A 373 -7.98 -1.71 -7.87
CA GLY A 373 -7.55 -1.26 -6.55
C GLY A 373 -7.34 0.25 -6.48
N ALA A 374 -6.71 0.85 -7.49
CA ALA A 374 -6.56 2.30 -7.55
C ALA A 374 -7.91 3.02 -7.73
N VAL A 375 -8.84 2.47 -8.52
CA VAL A 375 -10.21 2.97 -8.60
C VAL A 375 -10.90 2.91 -7.23
N GLY A 376 -10.69 1.84 -6.45
CA GLY A 376 -11.17 1.73 -5.06
C GLY A 376 -10.62 2.85 -4.17
N GLY A 377 -9.32 3.13 -4.27
CA GLY A 377 -8.67 4.24 -3.55
C GLY A 377 -9.22 5.62 -3.92
N PHE A 378 -9.57 5.83 -5.20
CA PHE A 378 -10.23 7.05 -5.66
C PHE A 378 -11.64 7.19 -5.10
N ILE A 379 -12.43 6.15 -5.19
CA ILE A 379 -13.85 6.17 -4.80
C ILE A 379 -14.01 6.28 -3.28
N ALA A 380 -13.12 5.68 -2.50
CA ALA A 380 -13.26 5.50 -1.07
C ALA A 380 -13.54 6.80 -0.28
N PRO A 381 -12.70 7.86 -0.35
CA PRO A 381 -12.95 9.10 0.38
C PRO A 381 -14.22 9.82 -0.11
N ILE A 382 -14.49 9.77 -1.41
CA ILE A 382 -15.68 10.39 -2.02
C ILE A 382 -16.96 9.69 -1.53
N LEU A 383 -16.95 8.35 -1.53
CA LEU A 383 -18.09 7.54 -1.09
C LEU A 383 -18.40 7.82 0.39
N ARG A 384 -17.35 7.88 1.22
CA ARG A 384 -17.49 8.18 2.65
C ARG A 384 -18.11 9.54 2.88
N VAL A 385 -17.53 10.61 2.33
CA VAL A 385 -18.03 11.98 2.52
C VAL A 385 -19.44 12.16 1.97
N LYS A 386 -19.75 11.58 0.81
CA LYS A 386 -21.12 11.63 0.25
C LYS A 386 -22.13 10.94 1.15
N ALA A 387 -21.79 9.79 1.74
CA ALA A 387 -22.70 9.11 2.67
C ALA A 387 -22.87 9.93 3.96
N GLU A 388 -21.79 10.49 4.52
CA GLU A 388 -21.87 11.38 5.69
C GLU A 388 -22.75 12.60 5.45
N THR A 389 -22.62 13.24 4.28
CA THR A 389 -23.43 14.41 3.90
C THR A 389 -24.89 14.03 3.65
N LEU A 390 -25.15 12.95 2.89
CA LEU A 390 -26.52 12.55 2.51
C LEU A 390 -27.36 12.15 3.72
N PHE A 391 -26.77 11.46 4.69
CA PHE A 391 -27.45 10.98 5.89
C PHE A 391 -27.24 11.87 7.11
N ALA A 392 -26.51 12.98 6.96
CA ALA A 392 -26.14 13.90 8.05
C ALA A 392 -25.57 13.16 9.28
N SER A 393 -24.72 12.17 9.05
CA SER A 393 -24.18 11.29 10.11
C SER A 393 -22.82 10.72 9.73
N ASP A 394 -21.83 10.91 10.60
CA ASP A 394 -20.48 10.32 10.42
C ASP A 394 -20.53 8.78 10.41
N ALA A 395 -21.46 8.19 11.16
CA ALA A 395 -21.67 6.75 11.17
C ALA A 395 -22.11 6.21 9.80
N ALA A 396 -22.82 7.01 9.00
CA ALA A 396 -23.27 6.59 7.66
C ALA A 396 -22.07 6.33 6.71
N GLY A 397 -21.04 7.17 6.79
CA GLY A 397 -19.79 6.94 6.05
C GLY A 397 -19.14 5.61 6.40
N LEU A 398 -19.03 5.32 7.70
CA LEU A 398 -18.45 4.06 8.19
C LEU A 398 -19.30 2.84 7.82
N LEU A 399 -20.62 2.93 7.96
CA LEU A 399 -21.54 1.84 7.59
C LEU A 399 -21.51 1.55 6.08
N THR A 400 -21.35 2.58 5.26
CA THR A 400 -21.19 2.43 3.80
C THR A 400 -19.90 1.70 3.46
N LEU A 401 -18.77 2.08 4.07
CA LEU A 401 -17.50 1.37 3.89
C LEU A 401 -17.58 -0.08 4.39
N ALA A 402 -18.24 -0.31 5.53
CA ALA A 402 -18.48 -1.63 6.09
C ALA A 402 -19.30 -2.50 5.11
N GLY A 403 -20.36 -1.96 4.54
CA GLY A 403 -21.19 -2.64 3.53
C GLY A 403 -20.37 -3.08 2.31
N VAL A 404 -19.51 -2.18 1.81
CA VAL A 404 -18.62 -2.51 0.67
C VAL A 404 -17.65 -3.63 1.03
N ALA A 405 -17.04 -3.60 2.22
CA ALA A 405 -16.12 -4.66 2.67
C ALA A 405 -16.85 -6.01 2.83
N ILE A 406 -18.06 -6.00 3.39
CA ILE A 406 -18.89 -7.21 3.54
C ILE A 406 -19.28 -7.78 2.17
N ILE A 407 -19.68 -6.94 1.21
CA ILE A 407 -19.95 -7.37 -0.17
C ILE A 407 -18.71 -8.01 -0.78
N GLY A 408 -17.54 -7.40 -0.62
CA GLY A 408 -16.27 -7.99 -1.07
C GLY A 408 -16.01 -9.36 -0.47
N SER A 409 -16.24 -9.51 0.85
CA SER A 409 -16.13 -10.80 1.54
C SER A 409 -17.08 -11.86 0.96
N LEU A 410 -18.35 -11.49 0.74
CA LEU A 410 -19.33 -12.40 0.14
C LEU A 410 -18.90 -12.84 -1.27
N ILE A 411 -18.36 -11.92 -2.07
CA ILE A 411 -17.82 -12.28 -3.40
C ILE A 411 -16.62 -13.23 -3.28
N ILE A 412 -15.74 -13.07 -2.28
CA ILE A 412 -14.63 -14.01 -2.06
C ILE A 412 -15.17 -15.44 -1.79
N PHE A 413 -16.24 -15.60 -1.02
CA PHE A 413 -16.83 -16.92 -0.77
C PHE A 413 -17.34 -17.62 -2.04
N THR A 414 -17.71 -16.87 -3.07
CA THR A 414 -18.15 -17.45 -4.37
C THR A 414 -16.99 -17.89 -5.26
N LEU A 415 -15.73 -17.57 -4.93
CA LEU A 415 -14.58 -18.01 -5.70
C LEU A 415 -14.40 -19.54 -5.58
N SER A 416 -14.38 -20.21 -6.71
CA SER A 416 -14.01 -21.63 -6.78
C SER A 416 -12.49 -21.79 -6.81
N VAL A 417 -11.86 -21.81 -5.66
CA VAL A 417 -10.43 -22.13 -5.50
C VAL A 417 -10.31 -23.61 -5.24
N ASN A 418 -9.68 -24.36 -6.14
CA ASN A 418 -9.40 -25.76 -5.91
C ASN A 418 -8.45 -25.87 -4.70
N ARG A 419 -8.85 -26.61 -3.69
CA ARG A 419 -7.92 -26.98 -2.61
C ARG A 419 -6.75 -27.73 -3.25
N PRO A 420 -5.49 -27.42 -2.92
CA PRO A 420 -4.38 -28.30 -3.27
C PRO A 420 -4.76 -29.70 -2.73
N VAL A 421 -4.76 -30.69 -3.61
CA VAL A 421 -4.90 -32.10 -3.15
C VAL A 421 -3.75 -32.31 -2.19
N ALA A 422 -4.08 -32.53 -0.91
CA ALA A 422 -3.11 -32.97 0.07
C ALA A 422 -2.44 -34.20 -0.55
N GLN A 423 -1.14 -34.13 -0.79
CA GLN A 423 -0.39 -35.32 -1.18
C GLN A 423 -0.61 -36.33 -0.05
N SER A 424 -1.53 -37.24 -0.30
CA SER A 424 -1.73 -38.39 0.55
C SER A 424 -0.37 -39.09 0.58
N GLY A 425 0.28 -39.02 1.75
CA GLY A 425 1.52 -39.72 1.98
C GLY A 425 1.30 -41.17 1.56
N ALA A 426 1.95 -41.57 0.50
CA ALA A 426 2.14 -42.96 0.20
C ALA A 426 2.99 -43.54 1.32
N ALA A 427 2.34 -44.10 2.32
CA ALA A 427 2.94 -45.11 3.17
C ALA A 427 3.32 -46.27 2.25
N HIS A 428 4.60 -46.34 1.91
CA HIS A 428 5.15 -47.63 1.43
C HIS A 428 5.85 -48.30 2.60
N HIS A 429 5.36 -49.49 2.82
CA HIS A 429 5.86 -50.54 3.71
C HIS A 429 7.36 -50.80 3.54
#